data_1ac47885b1a6b61297acdbc1cdcf3d79
#
_entry.id   1ac47885b1a6b61297acdbc1cdcf3d79
#
_cell.length_a   1.000
_cell.length_b   1.000
_cell.length_c   1.000
_cell.angle_alpha   90.00
_cell.angle_beta   90.00
_cell.angle_gamma   90.00
#
_symmetry.space_group_name_H-M   'P 1'
#
loop_
_entity.id
_entity.type
_entity.pdbx_description
1 polymer ?
#
loop_
_entity_poly.entity_id
_entity_poly.type
_entity_poly.pdbx_seq_one_letter_code
_entity_poly.pdbx_strand_id
1 'polypeptide(L)' 'MADIKFEITEEIVVLSESPKGWTKELNLVSWNGREPKYDIRDWAPNHEKMGKGVTLSNEEMDKLMKAIAERS' A
#
# COMPACT_ATOMS: atom_id res chain seq x y z
N MET A 1 -8.55 -19.47 14.12
CA MET A 1 -7.82 -18.24 13.90
C MET A 1 -8.00 -17.77 12.48
N ALA A 2 -8.41 -16.54 12.31
CA ALA A 2 -8.65 -16.02 10.97
C ALA A 2 -7.37 -15.47 10.40
N ASP A 3 -6.93 -16.02 9.29
CA ASP A 3 -5.81 -15.47 8.56
C ASP A 3 -6.29 -14.27 7.76
N ILE A 4 -5.48 -13.21 7.75
CA ILE A 4 -5.76 -12.07 6.89
C ILE A 4 -5.40 -12.47 5.48
N LYS A 5 -6.40 -12.46 4.60
CA LYS A 5 -6.17 -12.72 3.19
C LYS A 5 -6.07 -11.40 2.47
N PHE A 6 -5.06 -11.29 1.62
CA PHE A 6 -4.89 -10.08 0.83
C PHE A 6 -4.41 -10.44 -0.55
N GLU A 7 -4.65 -9.53 -1.48
CA GLU A 7 -4.15 -9.66 -2.83
C GLU A 7 -3.73 -8.29 -3.32
N ILE A 8 -2.48 -8.18 -3.79
CA ILE A 8 -2.01 -6.95 -4.42
C ILE A 8 -2.54 -6.98 -5.84
N THR A 9 -3.57 -6.19 -6.12
CA THR A 9 -4.19 -6.18 -7.44
C THR A 9 -3.42 -5.33 -8.43
N GLU A 10 -2.67 -4.34 -7.93
CA GLU A 10 -1.84 -3.51 -8.79
C GLU A 10 -0.68 -2.94 -7.99
N GLU A 11 0.54 -3.13 -8.49
CA GLU A 11 1.73 -2.51 -7.90
C GLU A 11 1.91 -1.17 -8.57
N ILE A 12 1.76 -0.09 -7.80
CA ILE A 12 1.78 1.26 -8.37
C ILE A 12 3.19 1.82 -8.37
N VAL A 13 3.83 1.89 -7.19
CA VAL A 13 5.17 2.47 -7.12
C VAL A 13 5.88 2.02 -5.85
N VAL A 14 7.19 1.83 -5.97
CA VAL A 14 8.07 1.62 -4.82
C VAL A 14 8.59 2.98 -4.42
N LEU A 15 8.33 3.38 -3.17
CA LEU A 15 8.71 4.69 -2.68
C LEU A 15 10.14 4.71 -2.15
N SER A 16 10.57 3.62 -1.53
CA SER A 16 11.94 3.53 -1.01
C SER A 16 12.30 2.08 -0.76
N GLU A 17 13.59 1.83 -0.61
CA GLU A 17 14.09 0.50 -0.31
C GLU A 17 15.12 0.60 0.80
N SER A 18 14.99 -0.27 1.82
CA SER A 18 15.93 -0.29 2.93
C SER A 18 17.12 -1.18 2.59
N PRO A 19 18.24 -1.04 3.33
CA PRO A 19 19.40 -1.90 3.12
C PRO A 19 19.09 -3.39 3.30
N LYS A 20 18.05 -3.72 4.03
CA LYS A 20 17.67 -5.11 4.27
C LYS A 20 16.77 -5.69 3.19
N GLY A 21 16.49 -4.90 2.16
CA GLY A 21 15.65 -5.35 1.05
C GLY A 21 14.16 -5.15 1.27
N TRP A 22 13.75 -4.51 2.35
CA TRP A 22 12.36 -4.13 2.55
C TRP A 22 12.06 -2.91 1.71
N THR A 23 10.86 -2.85 1.17
CA THR A 23 10.43 -1.73 0.33
C THR A 23 9.22 -1.06 0.95
N LYS A 24 9.12 0.25 0.79
CA LYS A 24 7.88 0.96 1.09
C LYS A 24 7.17 1.17 -0.23
N GLU A 25 5.94 0.70 -0.33
CA GLU A 25 5.24 0.67 -1.60
C GLU A 25 3.83 1.24 -1.49
N LEU A 26 3.40 1.83 -2.60
CA LEU A 26 2.00 2.20 -2.79
C LEU A 26 1.40 1.21 -3.77
N ASN A 27 0.39 0.50 -3.34
CA ASN A 27 -0.26 -0.53 -4.14
C ASN A 27 -1.77 -0.44 -3.99
N LEU A 28 -2.49 -1.10 -4.88
CA LEU A 28 -3.89 -1.39 -4.68
C LEU A 28 -3.98 -2.78 -4.08
N VAL A 29 -4.62 -2.90 -2.94
CA VAL A 29 -4.69 -4.16 -2.20
C VAL A 29 -6.14 -4.49 -1.89
N SER A 30 -6.53 -5.73 -2.21
CA SER A 30 -7.82 -6.26 -1.85
C SER A 30 -7.67 -7.04 -0.55
N TRP A 31 -8.37 -6.59 0.49
CA TRP A 31 -8.34 -7.23 1.79
C TRP A 31 -9.54 -8.15 1.95
N ASN A 32 -9.30 -9.43 2.22
CA ASN A 32 -10.36 -10.41 2.44
C ASN A 32 -11.40 -10.46 1.33
N GLY A 33 -10.95 -10.30 0.08
CA GLY A 33 -11.83 -10.36 -1.07
C GLY A 33 -12.69 -9.13 -1.29
N ARG A 34 -12.40 -8.05 -0.54
CA ARG A 34 -13.16 -6.82 -0.70
C ARG A 34 -12.59 -5.98 -1.82
N GLU A 35 -13.31 -4.91 -2.16
CA GLU A 35 -12.87 -3.99 -3.20
C GLU A 35 -11.48 -3.44 -2.90
N PRO A 36 -10.58 -3.40 -3.89
CA PRO A 36 -9.22 -2.92 -3.65
C PRO A 36 -9.18 -1.49 -3.16
N LYS A 37 -8.25 -1.23 -2.23
CA LYS A 37 -8.00 0.11 -1.70
C LYS A 37 -6.53 0.43 -1.85
N TYR A 38 -6.21 1.72 -1.81
CA TYR A 38 -4.83 2.16 -1.81
C TYR A 38 -4.18 1.79 -0.48
N ASP A 39 -2.94 1.33 -0.55
CA ASP A 39 -2.22 0.89 0.64
C ASP A 39 -0.76 1.33 0.52
N ILE A 40 -0.28 2.06 1.54
CA ILE A 40 1.10 2.46 1.64
C ILE A 40 1.69 1.66 2.79
N ARG A 41 2.67 0.81 2.49
CA ARG A 41 3.14 -0.15 3.47
C ARG A 41 4.56 -0.60 3.18
N ASP A 42 5.23 -1.05 4.25
CA ASP A 42 6.52 -1.71 4.11
C ASP A 42 6.29 -3.18 3.78
N TRP A 43 7.08 -3.70 2.85
CA TRP A 43 7.02 -5.09 2.44
C TRP A 43 8.38 -5.74 2.54
N ALA A 44 8.41 -6.98 3.02
CA ALA A 44 9.63 -7.78 3.02
C ALA A 44 9.97 -8.19 1.59
N PRO A 45 11.21 -8.66 1.34
CA PRO A 45 11.58 -9.15 0.02
C PRO A 45 10.56 -10.17 -0.49
N ASN A 46 10.20 -10.06 -1.76
CA ASN A 46 9.21 -10.93 -2.42
C ASN A 46 7.83 -10.88 -1.78
N HIS A 47 7.53 -9.83 -1.02
CA HIS A 47 6.22 -9.66 -0.35
C HIS A 47 5.88 -10.81 0.58
N GLU A 48 6.90 -11.46 1.15
CA GLU A 48 6.68 -12.58 2.06
C GLU A 48 6.02 -12.18 3.37
N LYS A 49 6.30 -10.96 3.82
CA LYS A 49 5.69 -10.43 5.04
C LYS A 49 5.29 -9.00 4.81
N MET A 50 4.23 -8.58 5.47
CA MET A 50 3.83 -7.18 5.43
C MET A 50 4.26 -6.52 6.73
N GLY A 51 4.73 -5.28 6.63
CA GLY A 51 5.10 -4.48 7.79
C GLY A 51 4.03 -3.46 8.10
N LYS A 52 4.48 -2.36 8.70
CA LYS A 52 3.57 -1.27 9.06
C LYS A 52 3.10 -0.53 7.83
N GLY A 53 1.85 -0.09 7.87
CA GLY A 53 1.31 0.65 6.76
C GLY A 53 -0.06 1.19 7.07
N VAL A 54 -0.63 1.85 6.07
CA VAL A 54 -1.94 2.47 6.17
C VAL A 54 -2.72 2.18 4.89
N THR A 55 -3.99 1.88 5.06
CA THR A 55 -4.91 1.68 3.94
C THR A 55 -5.76 2.93 3.82
N LEU A 56 -5.89 3.45 2.61
CA LEU A 56 -6.63 4.67 2.34
C LEU A 56 -7.82 4.36 1.46
N SER A 57 -8.96 4.99 1.77
CA SER A 57 -10.12 4.94 0.88
C SER A 57 -9.84 5.79 -0.36
N ASN A 58 -10.67 5.63 -1.38
CA ASN A 58 -10.55 6.45 -2.59
C ASN A 58 -10.69 7.93 -2.26
N GLU A 59 -11.60 8.26 -1.35
CA GLU A 59 -11.80 9.65 -0.95
C GLU A 59 -10.58 10.22 -0.24
N GLU A 60 -9.98 9.43 0.64
CA GLU A 60 -8.78 9.85 1.36
C GLU A 60 -7.62 10.05 0.40
N MET A 61 -7.47 9.14 -0.56
CA MET A 61 -6.41 9.26 -1.55
C MET A 61 -6.60 10.48 -2.42
N ASP A 62 -7.84 10.77 -2.82
CA ASP A 62 -8.15 11.95 -3.62
C ASP A 62 -7.74 13.23 -2.89
N LYS A 63 -8.04 13.30 -1.59
CA LYS A 63 -7.68 14.47 -0.79
C LYS A 63 -6.17 14.61 -0.67
N LEU A 64 -5.49 13.48 -0.48
CA LEU A 64 -4.03 13.48 -0.38
C LEU A 64 -3.40 13.98 -1.68
N MET A 65 -3.85 13.44 -2.80
CA MET A 65 -3.34 13.84 -4.12
C MET A 65 -3.58 15.32 -4.40
N LYS A 66 -4.76 15.80 -4.03
CA LYS A 66 -5.12 17.19 -4.22
C LYS A 66 -4.21 18.11 -3.39
N ALA A 67 -3.99 17.74 -2.13
CA ALA A 67 -3.15 18.53 -1.24
C ALA A 67 -1.72 18.62 -1.77
N ILE A 68 -1.20 17.50 -2.28
CA ILE A 68 0.15 17.48 -2.83
C ILE A 68 0.23 18.34 -4.11
N ALA A 69 -0.77 18.20 -4.98
CA ALA A 69 -0.80 18.97 -6.23
C ALA A 69 -0.89 20.47 -5.98
N GLU A 70 -1.64 20.88 -4.93
CA GLU A 70 -1.82 22.29 -4.63
C GLU A 70 -0.58 22.96 -4.04
N ARG A 71 0.35 22.14 -3.52
CA ARG A 71 1.59 22.64 -2.95
C ARG A 71 2.66 22.94 -3.99
N SER A 72 2.56 22.32 -5.14
CA SER A 72 3.61 22.42 -6.17
C SER A 72 3.41 23.58 -7.12
#